data_88a6c0d8ab7459b9dbcce364e53af6d0
#
_entry.id   88a6c0d8ab7459b9dbcce364e53af6d0
#
_cell.length_a   1.000
_cell.length_b   1.000
_cell.length_c   1.000
_cell.angle_alpha   90.00
_cell.angle_beta   90.00
_cell.angle_gamma   90.00
#
_symmetry.space_group_name_H-M   'P 1'
#
loop_
_entity.id
_entity.type
_entity.pdbx_description
1 polymer ?
#
loop_
_entity_poly.entity_id
_entity_poly.type
_entity_poly.pdbx_seq_one_letter_code
_entity_poly.pdbx_strand_id
1 'polypeptide(L)'
;FAVVSLREINSNYKVDCVVTSPDRKSGRGQKIRQSEVKKYAADNNIKILQPDNLNDKEFVNQVKEINPDIIIVVAFRKIPNEIFSIPKYGTINLHASLLPNYRGAAPINWCLINNEVKTGVTTFFINEKIDRGDILLKEEVNISDMDNFGSLYNKLSSVGSKLLIRTIKGVLSNSLMASKQNFDENLKIAPK
;
A
#
# COMPACT_ATOMS: atom_id res chain seq x y z
N PHE A 1 7.41 -5.50 0.22
CA PHE A 1 6.88 -4.15 0.48
C PHE A 1 5.84 -4.20 1.60
N ALA A 2 4.71 -4.90 1.40
CA ALA A 2 3.61 -4.93 2.35
C ALA A 2 3.98 -5.53 3.73
N VAL A 3 4.77 -6.60 3.80
CA VAL A 3 5.17 -7.20 5.09
C VAL A 3 6.08 -6.28 5.92
N VAL A 4 6.94 -5.48 5.27
CA VAL A 4 7.79 -4.49 5.97
C VAL A 4 6.90 -3.42 6.62
N SER A 5 5.94 -2.90 5.86
CA SER A 5 4.94 -1.96 6.36
C SER A 5 4.08 -2.54 7.49
N LEU A 6 3.63 -3.80 7.34
CA LEU A 6 2.84 -4.47 8.37
C LEU A 6 3.61 -4.64 9.68
N ARG A 7 4.89 -5.01 9.62
CA ARG A 7 5.76 -5.12 10.81
C ARG A 7 5.86 -3.78 11.53
N GLU A 8 6.13 -2.72 10.80
CA GLU A 8 6.27 -1.37 11.36
C GLU A 8 4.97 -0.89 12.00
N ILE A 9 3.83 -1.12 11.31
CA ILE A 9 2.51 -0.78 11.85
C ILE A 9 2.21 -1.57 13.12
N ASN A 10 2.42 -2.90 13.12
CA ASN A 10 2.13 -3.77 14.26
C ASN A 10 3.01 -3.48 15.49
N SER A 11 4.20 -2.90 15.28
CA SER A 11 5.07 -2.46 16.38
C SER A 11 4.61 -1.15 17.05
N ASN A 12 3.74 -0.37 16.38
CA ASN A 12 3.30 0.95 16.86
C ASN A 12 1.81 1.01 17.16
N TYR A 13 1.00 0.16 16.53
CA TYR A 13 -0.46 0.15 16.62
C TYR A 13 -1.00 -1.27 16.69
N LYS A 14 -2.18 -1.43 17.28
CA LYS A 14 -2.90 -2.70 17.21
C LYS A 14 -3.42 -2.93 15.80
N VAL A 15 -3.07 -4.05 15.19
CA VAL A 15 -3.61 -4.50 13.91
C VAL A 15 -4.73 -5.51 14.17
N ASP A 16 -5.96 -5.12 13.92
CA ASP A 16 -7.12 -5.98 14.18
C ASP A 16 -7.27 -7.10 13.14
N CYS A 17 -6.92 -6.81 11.88
CA CYS A 17 -7.06 -7.76 10.78
C CYS A 17 -6.10 -7.45 9.63
N VAL A 18 -5.71 -8.50 8.92
CA VAL A 18 -4.95 -8.43 7.68
C VAL A 18 -5.74 -9.08 6.56
N VAL A 19 -5.89 -8.36 5.44
CA VAL A 19 -6.48 -8.89 4.22
C VAL A 19 -5.36 -9.16 3.22
N THR A 20 -5.29 -10.41 2.72
CA THR A 20 -4.28 -10.82 1.74
C THR A 20 -4.88 -11.73 0.68
N SER A 21 -4.15 -11.93 -0.41
CA SER A 21 -4.60 -12.83 -1.48
C SER A 21 -4.76 -14.26 -0.96
N PRO A 22 -5.72 -15.03 -1.48
CA PRO A 22 -5.83 -16.45 -1.19
C PRO A 22 -4.55 -17.22 -1.51
N ASP A 23 -4.31 -18.30 -0.78
CA ASP A 23 -3.20 -19.19 -1.05
C ASP A 23 -3.37 -19.83 -2.43
N ARG A 24 -2.30 -19.85 -3.21
CA ARG A 24 -2.32 -20.40 -4.56
C ARG A 24 -1.21 -21.43 -4.75
N LYS A 25 -1.53 -22.47 -5.50
CA LYS A 25 -0.52 -23.40 -6.00
C LYS A 25 0.42 -22.64 -6.95
N SER A 26 1.72 -22.72 -6.74
CA SER A 26 2.72 -22.05 -7.59
C SER A 26 4.00 -22.87 -7.72
N GLY A 27 4.73 -22.61 -8.82
CA GLY A 27 6.03 -23.21 -9.13
C GLY A 27 5.93 -24.66 -9.63
N ARG A 28 7.11 -25.24 -9.98
CA ARG A 28 7.26 -26.65 -10.35
C ARG A 28 6.93 -27.51 -9.12
N GLY A 29 5.88 -28.35 -9.21
CA GLY A 29 5.38 -29.18 -8.10
C GLY A 29 4.16 -28.66 -7.38
N GLN A 30 3.51 -27.55 -7.85
CA GLN A 30 2.18 -27.10 -7.41
C GLN A 30 2.04 -26.96 -5.87
N LYS A 31 3.10 -26.58 -5.16
CA LYS A 31 3.05 -26.37 -3.71
C LYS A 31 2.21 -25.14 -3.38
N ILE A 32 1.37 -25.22 -2.36
CA ILE A 32 0.61 -24.09 -1.83
C ILE A 32 1.58 -23.02 -1.31
N ARG A 33 1.52 -21.83 -1.90
CA ARG A 33 2.36 -20.72 -1.49
C ARG A 33 1.53 -19.67 -0.76
N GLN A 34 1.89 -19.44 0.48
CA GLN A 34 1.33 -18.38 1.32
C GLN A 34 2.08 -17.07 1.08
N SER A 35 1.37 -15.93 1.18
CA SER A 35 2.02 -14.63 1.15
C SER A 35 2.86 -14.40 2.41
N GLU A 36 3.95 -13.62 2.31
CA GLU A 36 4.75 -13.23 3.48
C GLU A 36 3.92 -12.43 4.50
N VAL A 37 2.93 -11.69 4.03
CA VAL A 37 1.95 -10.98 4.87
C VAL A 37 1.13 -11.97 5.70
N LYS A 38 0.65 -13.06 5.10
CA LYS A 38 -0.10 -14.12 5.82
C LYS A 38 0.75 -14.78 6.87
N LYS A 39 1.98 -15.17 6.53
CA LYS A 39 2.91 -15.81 7.49
C LYS A 39 3.12 -14.92 8.71
N TYR A 40 3.47 -13.64 8.46
CA TYR A 40 3.67 -12.71 9.56
C TYR A 40 2.43 -12.52 10.42
N ALA A 41 1.24 -12.41 9.81
CA ALA A 41 -0.01 -12.26 10.53
C ALA A 41 -0.32 -13.48 11.41
N ALA A 42 -0.10 -14.71 10.89
CA ALA A 42 -0.26 -15.95 11.64
C ALA A 42 0.72 -16.03 12.84
N ASP A 43 2.00 -15.70 12.61
CA ASP A 43 3.03 -15.73 13.66
C ASP A 43 2.76 -14.70 14.78
N ASN A 44 1.96 -13.67 14.51
CA ASN A 44 1.61 -12.61 15.46
C ASN A 44 0.15 -12.67 15.94
N ASN A 45 -0.57 -13.76 15.69
CA ASN A 45 -1.98 -13.97 16.07
C ASN A 45 -2.93 -12.86 15.56
N ILE A 46 -2.64 -12.28 14.40
CA ILE A 46 -3.50 -11.28 13.76
C ILE A 46 -4.55 -12.02 12.91
N LYS A 47 -5.82 -11.60 13.01
CA LYS A 47 -6.91 -12.15 12.18
C LYS A 47 -6.57 -12.00 10.70
N ILE A 48 -6.79 -13.06 9.91
CA ILE A 48 -6.49 -13.09 8.48
C ILE A 48 -7.77 -13.30 7.69
N LEU A 49 -8.02 -12.46 6.71
CA LEU A 49 -9.08 -12.62 5.72
C LEU A 49 -8.46 -12.79 4.32
N GLN A 50 -8.94 -13.77 3.56
CA GLN A 50 -8.44 -14.11 2.23
C GLN A 50 -9.59 -14.20 1.21
N PRO A 51 -10.33 -13.11 0.95
CA PRO A 51 -11.44 -13.13 0.02
C PRO A 51 -10.96 -13.34 -1.42
N ASP A 52 -11.63 -14.19 -2.18
CA ASP A 52 -11.43 -14.30 -3.63
C ASP A 52 -11.95 -13.05 -4.34
N ASN A 53 -13.10 -12.57 -3.92
CA ASN A 53 -13.75 -11.37 -4.44
C ASN A 53 -13.95 -10.34 -3.31
N LEU A 54 -13.41 -9.11 -3.51
CA LEU A 54 -13.57 -8.03 -2.54
C LEU A 54 -15.00 -7.43 -2.51
N ASN A 55 -15.83 -7.72 -3.51
CA ASN A 55 -17.24 -7.31 -3.54
C ASN A 55 -18.16 -8.34 -2.90
N ASP A 56 -17.64 -9.42 -2.33
CA ASP A 56 -18.45 -10.41 -1.63
C ASP A 56 -19.10 -9.77 -0.40
N LYS A 57 -20.42 -9.94 -0.28
CA LYS A 57 -21.22 -9.37 0.81
C LYS A 57 -20.76 -9.89 2.19
N GLU A 58 -20.39 -11.15 2.28
CA GLU A 58 -19.87 -11.72 3.53
C GLU A 58 -18.57 -11.04 3.94
N PHE A 59 -17.64 -10.86 3.00
CA PHE A 59 -16.39 -10.15 3.26
C PHE A 59 -16.62 -8.69 3.65
N VAL A 60 -17.51 -7.98 2.94
CA VAL A 60 -17.88 -6.58 3.27
C VAL A 60 -18.44 -6.50 4.69
N ASN A 61 -19.31 -7.43 5.07
CA ASN A 61 -19.87 -7.48 6.41
C ASN A 61 -18.80 -7.77 7.47
N GLN A 62 -17.88 -8.69 7.21
CA GLN A 62 -16.76 -8.96 8.12
C GLN A 62 -15.89 -7.70 8.36
N VAL A 63 -15.64 -6.90 7.32
CA VAL A 63 -14.89 -5.64 7.48
C VAL A 63 -15.69 -4.62 8.27
N LYS A 64 -17.01 -4.53 8.06
CA LYS A 64 -17.89 -3.66 8.84
C LYS A 64 -17.95 -4.06 10.32
N GLU A 65 -18.00 -5.36 10.63
CA GLU A 65 -17.97 -5.87 11.99
C GLU A 65 -16.65 -5.59 12.72
N ILE A 66 -15.52 -5.65 11.99
CA ILE A 66 -14.21 -5.27 12.54
C ILE A 66 -14.22 -3.77 12.89
N ASN A 67 -14.97 -2.95 12.14
CA ASN A 67 -15.12 -1.51 12.32
C ASN A 67 -13.76 -0.79 12.48
N PRO A 68 -12.84 -0.89 11.50
CA PRO A 68 -11.50 -0.34 11.61
C PRO A 68 -11.53 1.19 11.65
N ASP A 69 -10.72 1.80 12.50
CA ASP A 69 -10.52 3.26 12.50
C ASP A 69 -9.88 3.75 11.20
N ILE A 70 -8.95 2.98 10.66
CA ILE A 70 -8.20 3.28 9.44
C ILE A 70 -7.89 1.98 8.68
N ILE A 71 -7.93 2.02 7.35
CA ILE A 71 -7.46 0.92 6.50
C ILE A 71 -6.17 1.36 5.80
N ILE A 72 -5.14 0.51 5.87
CA ILE A 72 -3.87 0.72 5.17
C ILE A 72 -3.76 -0.28 4.03
N VAL A 73 -3.47 0.23 2.83
CA VAL A 73 -3.31 -0.56 1.61
C VAL A 73 -1.87 -0.45 1.11
N VAL A 74 -1.23 -1.59 0.88
CA VAL A 74 0.14 -1.64 0.37
C VAL A 74 0.25 -2.77 -0.66
N ALA A 75 0.54 -2.41 -1.91
CA ALA A 75 0.73 -3.36 -3.01
C ALA A 75 -0.41 -4.38 -3.11
N PHE A 76 -1.63 -3.92 -3.15
CA PHE A 76 -2.83 -4.74 -3.20
C PHE A 76 -3.69 -4.41 -4.44
N ARG A 77 -4.69 -5.24 -4.72
CA ARG A 77 -5.65 -5.02 -5.81
C ARG A 77 -6.57 -3.81 -5.52
N LYS A 78 -7.26 -3.30 -6.53
CA LYS A 78 -8.21 -2.19 -6.38
C LYS A 78 -9.26 -2.51 -5.31
N ILE A 79 -9.41 -1.61 -4.34
CA ILE A 79 -10.38 -1.73 -3.25
C ILE A 79 -11.72 -1.14 -3.70
N PRO A 80 -12.85 -1.86 -3.52
CA PRO A 80 -14.19 -1.33 -3.80
C PRO A 80 -14.58 -0.16 -2.89
N ASN A 81 -15.44 0.72 -3.38
CA ASN A 81 -15.96 1.84 -2.59
C ASN A 81 -16.61 1.40 -1.28
N GLU A 82 -17.39 0.32 -1.31
CA GLU A 82 -18.05 -0.27 -0.14
C GLU A 82 -17.09 -0.66 0.99
N ILE A 83 -15.81 -0.87 0.69
CA ILE A 83 -14.77 -1.20 1.66
C ILE A 83 -13.99 0.05 2.06
N PHE A 84 -13.49 0.84 1.08
CA PHE A 84 -12.60 1.95 1.41
C PHE A 84 -13.30 3.10 2.12
N SER A 85 -14.64 3.16 2.08
CA SER A 85 -15.44 4.17 2.80
C SER A 85 -15.86 3.76 4.21
N ILE A 86 -15.53 2.53 4.68
CA ILE A 86 -15.90 2.07 6.02
C ILE A 86 -15.16 2.84 7.12
N PRO A 87 -13.81 2.99 7.07
CA PRO A 87 -13.08 3.51 8.22
C PRO A 87 -13.31 5.00 8.45
N LYS A 88 -13.44 5.38 9.71
CA LYS A 88 -13.66 6.77 10.15
C LYS A 88 -12.59 7.73 9.66
N TYR A 89 -11.33 7.31 9.69
CA TYR A 89 -10.18 8.12 9.25
C TYR A 89 -9.76 7.85 7.82
N GLY A 90 -10.60 7.12 7.05
CA GLY A 90 -10.37 6.84 5.64
C GLY A 90 -9.41 5.69 5.38
N THR A 91 -9.22 5.41 4.10
CA THR A 91 -8.35 4.34 3.60
C THR A 91 -7.14 4.97 2.92
N ILE A 92 -5.95 4.60 3.38
CA ILE A 92 -4.68 5.15 2.93
C ILE A 92 -3.92 4.10 2.13
N ASN A 93 -3.37 4.51 0.97
CA ASN A 93 -2.44 3.69 0.22
C ASN A 93 -1.01 4.23 0.34
N LEU A 94 -0.04 3.31 0.40
CA LEU A 94 1.37 3.57 0.21
C LEU A 94 1.75 3.21 -1.22
N HIS A 95 2.15 4.19 -2.02
CA HIS A 95 2.57 4.02 -3.40
C HIS A 95 4.07 4.27 -3.56
N ALA A 96 4.74 3.44 -4.36
CA ALA A 96 6.19 3.46 -4.52
C ALA A 96 6.64 4.43 -5.63
N SER A 97 6.09 5.65 -5.65
CA SER A 97 6.55 6.77 -6.47
C SER A 97 6.22 8.11 -5.83
N LEU A 98 6.72 9.19 -6.42
CA LEU A 98 6.33 10.57 -6.12
C LEU A 98 5.08 10.93 -6.96
N LEU A 99 3.90 10.62 -6.45
CA LEU A 99 2.64 10.97 -7.12
C LEU A 99 2.56 12.51 -7.37
N PRO A 100 1.98 12.93 -8.50
CA PRO A 100 1.15 12.19 -9.45
C PRO A 100 1.91 11.42 -10.53
N ASN A 101 3.24 11.43 -10.55
CA ASN A 101 4.02 10.63 -11.49
C ASN A 101 4.04 9.15 -11.12
N TYR A 102 4.17 8.29 -12.15
CA TYR A 102 4.31 6.83 -12.00
C TYR A 102 3.13 6.18 -11.27
N ARG A 103 1.89 6.68 -11.51
CA ARG A 103 0.67 5.98 -11.11
C ARG A 103 0.58 4.64 -11.84
N GLY A 104 0.12 3.60 -11.16
CA GLY A 104 -0.10 2.28 -11.75
C GLY A 104 0.63 1.15 -11.06
N ALA A 105 0.83 0.04 -11.77
CA ALA A 105 1.18 -1.23 -11.16
C ALA A 105 2.69 -1.45 -10.93
N ALA A 106 3.57 -0.76 -11.67
CA ALA A 106 5.00 -1.05 -11.68
C ALA A 106 5.91 0.21 -11.52
N PRO A 107 5.66 1.11 -10.55
CA PRO A 107 6.37 2.39 -10.44
C PRO A 107 7.88 2.23 -10.31
N ILE A 108 8.37 1.26 -9.56
CA ILE A 108 9.81 1.01 -9.36
C ILE A 108 10.50 0.63 -10.66
N ASN A 109 9.87 -0.25 -11.46
CA ASN A 109 10.42 -0.65 -12.75
C ASN A 109 10.51 0.54 -13.70
N TRP A 110 9.45 1.32 -13.80
CA TRP A 110 9.40 2.44 -14.73
C TRP A 110 10.34 3.59 -14.36
N CYS A 111 10.60 3.85 -13.07
CA CYS A 111 11.64 4.78 -12.67
C CYS A 111 13.03 4.34 -13.18
N LEU A 112 13.36 3.05 -13.07
CA LEU A 112 14.64 2.52 -13.56
C LEU A 112 14.70 2.52 -15.09
N ILE A 113 13.64 2.12 -15.79
CA ILE A 113 13.56 2.12 -17.25
C ILE A 113 13.76 3.53 -17.82
N ASN A 114 13.20 4.53 -17.14
CA ASN A 114 13.30 5.94 -17.54
C ASN A 114 14.59 6.63 -17.04
N ASN A 115 15.53 5.88 -16.45
CA ASN A 115 16.78 6.40 -15.90
C ASN A 115 16.56 7.61 -14.97
N GLU A 116 15.53 7.52 -14.10
CA GLU A 116 15.31 8.57 -13.12
C GLU A 116 16.44 8.59 -12.07
N VAL A 117 16.88 9.78 -11.71
CA VAL A 117 17.89 9.97 -10.64
C VAL A 117 17.24 10.08 -9.25
N LYS A 118 15.92 10.27 -9.22
CA LYS A 118 15.11 10.38 -8.01
C LYS A 118 13.78 9.67 -8.19
N THR A 119 13.31 9.07 -7.13
CA THR A 119 11.95 8.55 -6.97
C THR A 119 11.50 8.81 -5.54
N GLY A 120 10.55 8.05 -5.02
CA GLY A 120 10.12 8.17 -3.64
C GLY A 120 8.92 7.31 -3.32
N VAL A 121 8.30 7.64 -2.22
CA VAL A 121 7.07 7.02 -1.74
C VAL A 121 6.04 8.09 -1.43
N THR A 122 4.78 7.78 -1.65
CA THR A 122 3.66 8.68 -1.37
C THR A 122 2.59 7.94 -0.59
N THR A 123 2.10 8.53 0.49
CA THR A 123 0.87 8.12 1.15
C THR A 123 -0.26 9.04 0.72
N PHE A 124 -1.42 8.47 0.41
CA PHE A 124 -2.57 9.22 -0.07
C PHE A 124 -3.89 8.52 0.30
N PHE A 125 -4.99 9.26 0.39
CA PHE A 125 -6.32 8.67 0.54
C PHE A 125 -6.78 7.98 -0.74
N ILE A 126 -7.34 6.77 -0.62
CA ILE A 126 -7.94 6.07 -1.75
C ILE A 126 -9.26 6.75 -2.13
N ASN A 127 -9.52 6.84 -3.44
CA ASN A 127 -10.79 7.19 -4.03
C ASN A 127 -11.14 6.21 -5.18
N GLU A 128 -12.20 6.46 -5.91
CA GLU A 128 -12.66 5.60 -7.02
C GLU A 128 -11.65 5.49 -8.18
N LYS A 129 -10.79 6.51 -8.35
CA LYS A 129 -9.80 6.57 -9.43
C LYS A 129 -8.45 6.05 -8.92
N ILE A 130 -7.83 5.15 -9.68
CA ILE A 130 -6.55 4.52 -9.30
C ILE A 130 -5.47 5.60 -9.12
N ASP A 131 -4.84 5.60 -7.94
CA ASP A 131 -3.73 6.45 -7.53
C ASP A 131 -3.96 7.97 -7.74
N ARG A 132 -5.23 8.43 -7.62
CA ARG A 132 -5.63 9.83 -7.82
C ARG A 132 -6.20 10.52 -6.59
N GLY A 133 -6.19 9.87 -5.44
CA GLY A 133 -6.67 10.47 -4.21
C GLY A 133 -5.75 11.54 -3.65
N ASP A 134 -6.20 12.25 -2.65
CA ASP A 134 -5.48 13.39 -2.07
C ASP A 134 -4.24 12.92 -1.31
N ILE A 135 -3.12 13.57 -1.56
CA ILE A 135 -1.81 13.23 -1.00
C ILE A 135 -1.73 13.66 0.44
N LEU A 136 -1.22 12.77 1.28
CA LEU A 136 -0.95 13.02 2.69
C LEU A 136 0.52 13.40 2.91
N LEU A 137 1.46 12.49 2.60
CA LEU A 137 2.89 12.72 2.73
C LEU A 137 3.65 12.14 1.54
N LYS A 138 4.81 12.71 1.26
CA LYS A 138 5.81 12.18 0.31
C LYS A 138 7.19 12.15 0.96
N GLU A 139 8.00 11.20 0.51
CA GLU A 139 9.41 11.13 0.87
C GLU A 139 10.22 10.81 -0.38
N GLU A 140 11.22 11.65 -0.69
CA GLU A 140 12.12 11.45 -1.83
C GLU A 140 13.20 10.40 -1.52
N VAL A 141 13.59 9.64 -2.54
CA VAL A 141 14.68 8.67 -2.50
C VAL A 141 15.54 8.84 -3.74
N ASN A 142 16.83 9.05 -3.56
CA ASN A 142 17.78 9.10 -4.67
C ASN A 142 18.01 7.69 -5.25
N ILE A 143 18.07 7.62 -6.56
CA ILE A 143 18.46 6.43 -7.31
C ILE A 143 19.92 6.60 -7.71
N SER A 144 20.78 5.67 -7.33
CA SER A 144 22.17 5.67 -7.74
C SER A 144 22.37 4.80 -8.99
N ASP A 145 23.45 5.01 -9.72
CA ASP A 145 23.81 4.22 -10.92
C ASP A 145 24.00 2.72 -10.60
N MET A 146 24.24 2.39 -9.32
CA MET A 146 24.36 1.00 -8.84
C MET A 146 23.04 0.37 -8.44
N ASP A 147 21.93 1.13 -8.44
CA ASP A 147 20.65 0.59 -8.05
C ASP A 147 20.06 -0.29 -9.16
N ASN A 148 19.55 -1.41 -8.70
CA ASN A 148 18.68 -2.30 -9.48
C ASN A 148 17.30 -2.37 -8.81
N PHE A 149 16.37 -3.13 -9.40
CA PHE A 149 15.04 -3.29 -8.84
C PHE A 149 15.06 -3.74 -7.37
N GLY A 150 15.92 -4.71 -7.02
CA GLY A 150 15.97 -5.25 -5.65
C GLY A 150 16.46 -4.24 -4.63
N SER A 151 17.55 -3.52 -4.92
CA SER A 151 18.09 -2.50 -4.03
C SER A 151 17.13 -1.33 -3.86
N LEU A 152 16.53 -0.83 -4.95
CA LEU A 152 15.56 0.26 -4.91
C LEU A 152 14.26 -0.14 -4.20
N TYR A 153 13.76 -1.36 -4.45
CA TYR A 153 12.62 -1.93 -3.73
C TYR A 153 12.86 -1.94 -2.22
N ASN A 154 14.04 -2.36 -1.76
CA ASN A 154 14.38 -2.40 -0.34
C ASN A 154 14.47 -0.99 0.26
N LYS A 155 15.11 -0.03 -0.44
CA LYS A 155 15.16 1.38 -0.03
C LYS A 155 13.74 1.95 0.15
N LEU A 156 12.90 1.81 -0.88
CA LEU A 156 11.52 2.32 -0.87
C LEU A 156 10.63 1.62 0.16
N SER A 157 10.85 0.31 0.41
CA SER A 157 10.13 -0.41 1.46
C SER A 157 10.45 0.14 2.86
N SER A 158 11.71 0.41 3.13
CA SER A 158 12.17 0.94 4.42
C SER A 158 11.67 2.38 4.64
N VAL A 159 11.82 3.24 3.64
CA VAL A 159 11.35 4.64 3.72
C VAL A 159 9.83 4.69 3.82
N GLY A 160 9.14 3.90 2.99
CA GLY A 160 7.68 3.86 2.94
C GLY A 160 7.03 3.37 4.23
N SER A 161 7.61 2.37 4.90
CA SER A 161 7.08 1.90 6.18
C SER A 161 7.16 2.97 7.27
N LYS A 162 8.25 3.73 7.33
CA LYS A 162 8.41 4.86 8.26
C LYS A 162 7.47 6.02 7.91
N LEU A 163 7.30 6.32 6.61
CA LEU A 163 6.36 7.32 6.15
C LEU A 163 4.92 6.98 6.54
N LEU A 164 4.54 5.70 6.47
CA LEU A 164 3.22 5.24 6.91
C LEU A 164 2.97 5.53 8.40
N ILE A 165 3.94 5.28 9.29
CA ILE A 165 3.78 5.58 10.72
C ILE A 165 3.56 7.08 10.94
N ARG A 166 4.36 7.93 10.27
CA ARG A 166 4.17 9.39 10.32
C ARG A 166 2.78 9.80 9.82
N THR A 167 2.34 9.18 8.74
CA THR A 167 1.02 9.43 8.15
C THR A 167 -0.11 9.03 9.08
N ILE A 168 -0.08 7.81 9.61
CA ILE A 168 -1.10 7.31 10.54
C ILE A 168 -1.18 8.22 11.77
N LYS A 169 -0.04 8.55 12.37
CA LYS A 169 0.02 9.47 13.52
C LYS A 169 -0.60 10.83 13.19
N GLY A 170 -0.24 11.41 12.06
CA GLY A 170 -0.75 12.72 11.63
C GLY A 170 -2.25 12.72 11.34
N VAL A 171 -2.77 11.65 10.73
CA VAL A 171 -4.21 11.50 10.44
C VAL A 171 -5.00 11.29 11.74
N LEU A 172 -4.55 10.41 12.63
CA LEU A 172 -5.23 10.15 13.90
C LEU A 172 -5.26 11.37 14.83
N SER A 173 -4.22 12.22 14.78
CA SER A 173 -4.14 13.45 15.57
C SER A 173 -4.76 14.67 14.87
N ASN A 174 -5.35 14.51 13.68
CA ASN A 174 -5.86 15.60 12.82
C ASN A 174 -4.83 16.72 12.56
N SER A 175 -3.53 16.40 12.59
CA SER A 175 -2.46 17.36 12.36
C SER A 175 -1.95 17.35 10.91
N LEU A 176 -2.47 16.46 10.06
CA LEU A 176 -2.06 16.30 8.68
C LEU A 176 -3.20 16.69 7.74
N MET A 177 -2.92 17.66 6.87
CA MET A 177 -3.87 18.10 5.83
C MET A 177 -3.55 17.42 4.51
N ALA A 178 -4.56 16.81 3.90
CA ALA A 178 -4.43 16.23 2.57
C ALA A 178 -4.42 17.31 1.48
N SER A 179 -3.64 17.11 0.44
CA SER A 179 -3.53 18.01 -0.72
C SER A 179 -3.94 17.32 -2.01
N LYS A 180 -4.69 18.02 -2.86
CA LYS A 180 -5.08 17.50 -4.17
C LYS A 180 -3.88 17.28 -5.08
N GLN A 181 -3.94 16.23 -5.89
CA GLN A 181 -2.96 16.02 -6.94
C GLN A 181 -3.24 16.94 -8.13
N ASN A 182 -2.19 17.57 -8.66
CA ASN A 182 -2.27 18.30 -9.94
C ASN A 182 -1.95 17.31 -11.08
N PHE A 183 -2.85 17.27 -12.06
CA PHE A 183 -2.68 16.42 -13.24
C PHE A 183 -2.44 17.29 -14.45
N ASP A 184 -1.22 17.24 -14.99
CA ASP A 184 -0.85 17.84 -16.27
C ASP A 184 -0.67 16.77 -17.37
N GLU A 185 -0.46 17.19 -18.61
CA GLU A 185 -0.35 16.31 -19.78
C GLU A 185 0.97 15.52 -19.83
N ASN A 186 1.98 15.92 -19.05
CA ASN A 186 3.33 15.36 -19.10
C ASN A 186 3.59 14.29 -18.04
N LEU A 187 2.56 13.86 -17.31
CA LEU A 187 2.72 12.89 -16.23
C LEU A 187 3.06 11.49 -16.74
N LYS A 188 4.14 10.94 -16.20
CA LYS A 188 4.55 9.57 -16.46
C LYS A 188 3.62 8.59 -15.74
N ILE A 189 3.27 7.51 -16.42
CA ILE A 189 2.47 6.41 -15.85
C ILE A 189 3.32 5.15 -15.72
N ALA A 190 2.92 4.23 -14.87
CA ALA A 190 3.62 2.97 -14.59
C ALA A 190 2.69 1.76 -14.82
N PRO A 191 2.35 1.43 -16.07
CA PRO A 191 1.53 0.27 -16.40
C PRO A 191 2.21 -1.03 -15.97
N LYS A 192 1.42 -2.14 -16.01
CA LYS A 192 1.89 -3.49 -15.70
C LYS A 192 2.77 -4.04 -16.80
#